data_d3df563041390d7c72a742aa7b2e61ad
#
_entry.id   d3df563041390d7c72a742aa7b2e61ad
#
_cell.length_a   1.000
_cell.length_b   1.000
_cell.length_c   1.000
_cell.angle_alpha   90.00
_cell.angle_beta   90.00
_cell.angle_gamma   90.00
#
_symmetry.space_group_name_H-M   'P 1'
#
loop_
_entity.id
_entity.type
_entity.pdbx_description
1 polymer ?
#
loop_
_entity_poly.entity_id
_entity_poly.type
_entity_poly.pdbx_seq_one_letter_code
_entity_poly.pdbx_strand_id
1 'polypeptide(L)'
;MQRESRDANVRKIEFMIRHERQIAEAVEEAKLAPRGHTGGSPSGHSFVSDPTAAQAIRNADEVSIVDLAGGGRVEFPERWLKVIAAVREWCGQDSIRGEIFKRRYAGESYITTCYTLHIVQQTYSVLLRDIRDYAIKCACQVQLIKVF
;
A
#
# COMPACT_ATOMS: atom_id res chain seq x y z
N MET A 1 -18.47 4.95 -18.69
CA MET A 1 -17.00 4.73 -18.71
C MET A 1 -16.26 5.39 -17.56
N GLN A 2 -16.43 6.66 -17.28
CA GLN A 2 -15.72 7.31 -16.16
C GLN A 2 -16.10 6.79 -14.76
N ARG A 3 -17.34 6.42 -14.51
CA ARG A 3 -17.79 5.85 -13.22
C ARG A 3 -17.18 4.48 -12.95
N GLU A 4 -17.15 3.60 -13.93
CA GLU A 4 -16.58 2.24 -13.77
C GLU A 4 -15.08 2.28 -13.49
N SER A 5 -14.36 3.18 -14.15
CA SER A 5 -12.94 3.40 -13.90
C SER A 5 -12.67 3.93 -12.50
N ARG A 6 -13.49 4.87 -12.01
CA ARG A 6 -13.38 5.40 -10.65
C ARG A 6 -13.66 4.33 -9.60
N ASP A 7 -14.70 3.53 -9.78
CA ASP A 7 -15.08 2.47 -8.85
C ASP A 7 -14.00 1.38 -8.77
N ALA A 8 -13.36 1.07 -9.90
CA ALA A 8 -12.22 0.16 -9.93
C ALA A 8 -11.01 0.71 -9.16
N ASN A 9 -10.72 2.00 -9.33
CA ASN A 9 -9.65 2.67 -8.60
C ASN A 9 -9.92 2.74 -7.10
N VAL A 10 -11.16 3.03 -6.70
CA VAL A 10 -11.58 3.03 -5.29
C VAL A 10 -11.41 1.64 -4.69
N ARG A 11 -11.86 0.59 -5.38
CA ARG A 11 -11.67 -0.80 -4.90
C ARG A 11 -10.21 -1.16 -4.73
N LYS A 12 -9.37 -0.74 -5.67
CA LYS A 12 -7.92 -0.98 -5.60
C LYS A 12 -7.28 -0.28 -4.40
N ILE A 13 -7.60 0.98 -4.18
CA ILE A 13 -7.12 1.75 -3.03
C ILE A 13 -7.59 1.14 -1.71
N GLU A 14 -8.86 0.81 -1.59
CA GLU A 14 -9.41 0.15 -0.41
C GLU A 14 -8.69 -1.17 -0.11
N PHE A 15 -8.44 -1.97 -1.13
CA PHE A 15 -7.67 -3.21 -1.00
C PHE A 15 -6.26 -2.95 -0.48
N MET A 16 -5.54 -2.00 -1.07
CA MET A 16 -4.15 -1.70 -0.68
C MET A 16 -4.06 -1.20 0.75
N ILE A 17 -4.93 -0.29 1.16
CA ILE A 17 -4.91 0.23 2.54
C ILE A 17 -5.24 -0.89 3.56
N ARG A 18 -6.22 -1.74 3.26
CA ARG A 18 -6.61 -2.86 4.14
C ARG A 18 -5.50 -3.91 4.28
N HIS A 19 -4.66 -4.07 3.27
CA HIS A 19 -3.59 -5.07 3.25
C HIS A 19 -2.20 -4.47 3.48
N GLU A 20 -2.13 -3.24 3.98
CA GLU A 20 -0.86 -2.54 4.21
C GLU A 20 0.17 -3.40 4.96
N ARG A 21 -0.24 -4.03 6.05
CA ARG A 21 0.63 -4.87 6.85
C ARG A 21 1.16 -6.07 6.06
N GLN A 22 0.30 -6.76 5.35
CA GLN A 22 0.68 -7.90 4.51
C GLN A 22 1.61 -7.48 3.38
N ILE A 23 1.38 -6.31 2.79
CA ILE A 23 2.25 -5.75 1.76
C ILE A 23 3.64 -5.45 2.35
N ALA A 24 3.72 -4.83 3.51
CA ALA A 24 4.98 -4.53 4.18
C ALA A 24 5.75 -5.81 4.53
N GLU A 25 5.08 -6.82 5.08
CA GLU A 25 5.67 -8.13 5.39
C GLU A 25 6.20 -8.81 4.11
N ALA A 26 5.44 -8.79 3.03
CA ALA A 26 5.85 -9.37 1.75
C ALA A 26 7.05 -8.65 1.12
N VAL A 27 7.14 -7.34 1.27
CA VAL A 27 8.31 -6.55 0.82
C VAL A 27 9.54 -6.93 1.62
N GLU A 28 9.43 -7.03 2.93
CA GLU A 28 10.56 -7.45 3.79
C GLU A 28 11.03 -8.86 3.43
N GLU A 29 10.13 -9.81 3.25
CA GLU A 29 10.47 -11.16 2.82
C GLU A 29 11.16 -11.18 1.45
N ALA A 30 10.69 -10.39 0.50
CA ALA A 30 11.30 -10.30 -0.83
C ALA A 30 12.72 -9.73 -0.77
N LYS A 31 12.99 -8.79 0.12
CA LYS A 31 14.32 -8.20 0.32
C LYS A 31 15.27 -9.13 1.06
N LEU A 32 14.77 -9.99 1.94
CA LEU A 32 15.54 -10.96 2.71
C LEU A 32 15.74 -12.27 1.95
N ALA A 33 14.90 -12.60 0.98
CA ALA A 33 14.97 -13.83 0.23
C ALA A 33 16.31 -13.94 -0.52
N PRO A 34 17.06 -15.07 -0.42
CA PRO A 34 18.23 -15.27 -1.25
C PRO A 34 17.80 -15.26 -2.72
N ARG A 35 18.50 -14.49 -3.56
CA ARG A 35 18.32 -14.55 -5.01
C ARG A 35 18.64 -15.98 -5.42
N GLY A 36 17.63 -16.72 -5.91
CA GLY A 36 17.81 -18.06 -6.43
C GLY A 36 18.90 -18.05 -7.49
N HIS A 37 19.96 -18.81 -7.28
CA HIS A 37 20.93 -19.11 -8.30
C HIS A 37 20.25 -19.95 -9.38
N THR A 38 19.76 -19.30 -10.43
CA THR A 38 19.52 -20.01 -11.68
C THR A 38 20.89 -20.33 -12.30
N GLY A 39 21.33 -21.57 -12.11
CA GLY A 39 22.32 -22.27 -12.86
C GLY A 39 23.45 -21.46 -13.49
N GLY A 40 24.40 -20.99 -12.70
CA GLY A 40 25.67 -20.52 -13.20
C GLY A 40 26.70 -21.64 -13.05
N SER A 41 27.38 -21.99 -14.13
CA SER A 41 28.56 -22.88 -14.12
C SER A 41 29.53 -22.50 -12.99
N PRO A 42 30.13 -23.49 -12.33
CA PRO A 42 31.19 -23.24 -11.37
C PRO A 42 32.46 -22.86 -12.13
N SER A 43 32.62 -21.66 -12.58
CA SER A 43 33.93 -21.11 -12.88
C SER A 43 34.46 -20.46 -11.62
N GLY A 44 35.46 -21.11 -11.05
CA GLY A 44 36.02 -20.76 -9.76
C GLY A 44 36.75 -19.42 -9.77
N HIS A 45 36.02 -18.39 -9.51
CA HIS A 45 36.54 -17.17 -8.91
C HIS A 45 35.71 -16.93 -7.68
N SER A 46 36.27 -17.21 -6.52
CA SER A 46 35.74 -16.81 -5.24
C SER A 46 35.68 -15.30 -5.16
N PHE A 47 34.66 -14.71 -5.72
CA PHE A 47 34.22 -13.41 -5.25
C PHE A 47 33.68 -13.65 -3.84
N VAL A 48 34.45 -13.22 -2.85
CA VAL A 48 33.91 -13.04 -1.51
C VAL A 48 32.93 -11.89 -1.64
N SER A 49 31.72 -12.24 -2.01
CA SER A 49 30.59 -11.34 -1.97
C SER A 49 30.34 -11.03 -0.50
N ASP A 50 30.69 -9.81 -0.09
CA ASP A 50 30.31 -9.34 1.25
C ASP A 50 28.78 -9.45 1.37
N PRO A 51 28.23 -10.32 2.22
CA PRO A 51 26.80 -10.50 2.35
C PRO A 51 26.10 -9.22 2.83
N THR A 52 26.81 -8.34 3.54
CA THR A 52 26.29 -7.06 4.00
C THR A 52 26.13 -6.07 2.83
N ALA A 53 27.09 -6.01 1.92
CA ALA A 53 27.00 -5.16 0.73
C ALA A 53 25.89 -5.65 -0.21
N ALA A 54 25.76 -6.96 -0.43
CA ALA A 54 24.67 -7.54 -1.23
C ALA A 54 23.30 -7.26 -0.62
N GLN A 55 23.17 -7.31 0.70
CA GLN A 55 21.94 -6.98 1.40
C GLN A 55 21.60 -5.48 1.27
N ALA A 56 22.59 -4.61 1.39
CA ALA A 56 22.41 -3.15 1.22
C ALA A 56 21.93 -2.81 -0.20
N ILE A 57 22.47 -3.46 -1.23
CA ILE A 57 22.05 -3.27 -2.62
C ILE A 57 20.61 -3.76 -2.80
N ARG A 58 20.24 -4.90 -2.25
CA ARG A 58 18.86 -5.42 -2.32
C ARG A 58 17.87 -4.50 -1.62
N ASN A 59 18.23 -3.91 -0.48
CA ASN A 59 17.41 -2.96 0.25
C ASN A 59 17.22 -1.64 -0.50
N ALA A 60 18.19 -1.25 -1.35
CA ALA A 60 18.10 -0.06 -2.18
C ALA A 60 17.26 -0.28 -3.45
N ASP A 61 17.17 -1.52 -3.95
CA ASP A 61 16.40 -1.85 -5.15
C ASP A 61 14.90 -1.90 -4.84
N GLU A 62 14.10 -1.22 -5.68
CA GLU A 62 12.64 -1.28 -5.59
C GLU A 62 12.13 -2.70 -5.92
N VAL A 63 11.28 -3.23 -5.06
CA VAL A 63 10.60 -4.50 -5.32
C VAL A 63 9.51 -4.28 -6.36
N SER A 64 9.54 -5.04 -7.45
CA SER A 64 8.61 -4.86 -8.57
C SER A 64 7.24 -5.48 -8.30
N ILE A 65 7.21 -6.69 -7.74
CA ILE A 65 5.99 -7.47 -7.53
C ILE A 65 6.15 -8.29 -6.25
N VAL A 66 5.08 -8.38 -5.47
CA VAL A 66 4.96 -9.31 -4.35
C VAL A 66 3.63 -10.06 -4.42
N ASP A 67 3.62 -11.31 -3.93
CA ASP A 67 2.40 -12.08 -3.72
C ASP A 67 2.06 -12.06 -2.23
N LEU A 68 0.80 -11.77 -1.91
CA LEU A 68 0.31 -11.74 -0.53
C LEU A 68 -0.04 -13.14 -0.05
N ALA A 69 0.23 -13.42 1.23
CA ALA A 69 -0.05 -14.73 1.85
C ALA A 69 -1.55 -15.13 1.76
N GLY A 70 -2.47 -14.16 1.84
CA GLY A 70 -3.90 -14.37 1.71
C GLY A 70 -4.43 -14.41 0.28
N GLY A 71 -3.54 -14.36 -0.72
CA GLY A 71 -3.88 -14.23 -2.14
C GLY A 71 -3.86 -12.78 -2.63
N GLY A 72 -3.50 -12.62 -3.88
CA GLY A 72 -3.37 -11.32 -4.55
C GLY A 72 -1.93 -10.96 -4.85
N ARG A 73 -1.75 -10.32 -5.98
CA ARG A 73 -0.46 -9.83 -6.47
C ARG A 73 -0.44 -8.31 -6.43
N VAL A 74 0.62 -7.75 -5.88
CA VAL A 74 0.81 -6.30 -5.78
C VAL A 74 2.02 -5.89 -6.59
N GLU A 75 1.80 -5.01 -7.57
CA GLU A 75 2.86 -4.37 -8.34
C GLU A 75 3.32 -3.10 -7.62
N PHE A 76 4.63 -2.86 -7.61
CA PHE A 76 5.24 -1.71 -6.96
C PHE A 76 4.80 -1.52 -5.50
N PRO A 77 4.94 -2.53 -4.65
CA PRO A 77 4.39 -2.51 -3.30
C PRO A 77 4.95 -1.38 -2.43
N GLU A 78 6.21 -1.02 -2.60
CA GLU A 78 6.83 0.07 -1.83
C GLU A 78 6.23 1.43 -2.17
N ARG A 79 5.83 1.65 -3.43
CA ARG A 79 5.10 2.87 -3.83
C ARG A 79 3.74 2.93 -3.18
N TRP A 80 3.04 1.80 -3.10
CA TRP A 80 1.76 1.70 -2.39
C TRP A 80 1.91 2.02 -0.91
N LEU A 81 2.95 1.52 -0.25
CA LEU A 81 3.22 1.83 1.16
C LEU A 81 3.47 3.32 1.37
N LYS A 82 4.18 3.98 0.47
CA LYS A 82 4.38 5.44 0.51
C LYS A 82 3.07 6.20 0.31
N VAL A 83 2.22 5.76 -0.60
CA VAL A 83 0.88 6.35 -0.80
C VAL A 83 0.05 6.22 0.46
N ILE A 84 0.00 5.05 1.07
CA ILE A 84 -0.77 4.80 2.29
C ILE A 84 -0.25 5.69 3.43
N ALA A 85 1.05 5.80 3.60
CA ALA A 85 1.66 6.67 4.60
C ALA A 85 1.28 8.15 4.40
N ALA A 86 1.32 8.62 3.15
CA ALA A 86 0.93 9.99 2.80
C ALA A 86 -0.56 10.25 3.07
N VAL A 87 -1.42 9.29 2.76
CA VAL A 87 -2.86 9.37 3.04
C VAL A 87 -3.13 9.43 4.55
N ARG A 88 -2.45 8.58 5.31
CA ARG A 88 -2.57 8.56 6.79
C ARG A 88 -2.15 9.88 7.40
N GLU A 89 -1.04 10.44 6.96
CA GLU A 89 -0.55 11.73 7.42
C GLU A 89 -1.54 12.86 7.11
N TRP A 90 -2.03 12.92 5.88
CA TRP A 90 -3.03 13.90 5.47
C TRP A 90 -4.33 13.75 6.26
N CYS A 91 -4.83 12.54 6.48
CA CYS A 91 -6.00 12.28 7.30
C CYS A 91 -5.81 12.76 8.74
N GLY A 92 -4.62 12.59 9.29
CA GLY A 92 -4.28 13.00 10.66
C GLY A 92 -4.26 14.52 10.89
N GLN A 93 -4.27 15.33 9.84
CA GLN A 93 -4.37 16.79 9.94
C GLN A 93 -5.76 17.27 10.36
N ASP A 94 -6.78 16.46 10.23
CA ASP A 94 -8.14 16.70 10.71
C ASP A 94 -8.54 15.58 11.67
N SER A 95 -8.98 15.92 12.86
CA SER A 95 -9.26 14.94 13.92
C SER A 95 -10.36 13.94 13.55
N ILE A 96 -11.44 14.41 12.95
CA ILE A 96 -12.56 13.54 12.55
C ILE A 96 -12.17 12.67 11.36
N ARG A 97 -11.54 13.25 10.35
CA ARG A 97 -11.05 12.52 9.18
C ARG A 97 -10.03 11.45 9.57
N GLY A 98 -9.10 11.75 10.47
CA GLY A 98 -8.11 10.82 11.00
C GLY A 98 -8.76 9.65 11.76
N GLU A 99 -9.78 9.91 12.57
CA GLU A 99 -10.54 8.88 13.26
C GLU A 99 -11.34 8.00 12.31
N ILE A 100 -11.96 8.56 11.28
CA ILE A 100 -12.66 7.80 10.23
C ILE A 100 -11.69 6.86 9.53
N PHE A 101 -10.53 7.35 9.11
CA PHE A 101 -9.51 6.55 8.46
C PHE A 101 -9.08 5.37 9.34
N LYS A 102 -8.68 5.65 10.58
CA LYS A 102 -8.22 4.66 11.53
C LYS A 102 -9.27 3.57 11.79
N ARG A 103 -10.50 3.97 12.08
CA ARG A 103 -11.59 3.06 12.44
C ARG A 103 -12.05 2.21 11.27
N ARG A 104 -12.21 2.83 10.09
CA ARG A 104 -12.62 2.11 8.88
C ARG A 104 -11.65 1.01 8.50
N TYR A 105 -10.37 1.29 8.47
CA TYR A 105 -9.36 0.32 8.07
C TYR A 105 -8.95 -0.64 9.20
N ALA A 106 -9.43 -0.42 10.40
CA ALA A 106 -9.46 -1.41 11.48
C ALA A 106 -10.68 -2.35 11.42
N GLY A 107 -11.60 -2.12 10.48
CA GLY A 107 -12.78 -2.97 10.28
C GLY A 107 -14.03 -2.52 11.02
N GLU A 108 -14.05 -1.34 11.63
CA GLU A 108 -15.24 -0.81 12.29
C GLU A 108 -16.32 -0.42 11.28
N SER A 109 -17.59 -0.71 11.58
CA SER A 109 -18.71 -0.32 10.74
C SER A 109 -18.94 1.19 10.75
N TYR A 110 -19.47 1.73 9.65
CA TYR A 110 -19.81 3.16 9.58
C TYR A 110 -20.82 3.60 10.63
N ILE A 111 -21.75 2.73 10.99
CA ILE A 111 -22.78 3.00 12.01
C ILE A 111 -22.10 3.23 13.37
N THR A 112 -21.21 2.34 13.77
CA THR A 112 -20.47 2.45 15.03
C THR A 112 -19.57 3.69 15.04
N THR A 113 -18.87 3.96 13.95
CA THR A 113 -18.02 5.16 13.81
C THR A 113 -18.83 6.44 13.91
N CYS A 114 -19.95 6.55 13.20
CA CYS A 114 -20.83 7.72 13.28
C CYS A 114 -21.37 7.94 14.69
N TYR A 115 -21.78 6.88 15.37
CA TYR A 115 -22.26 6.95 16.75
C TYR A 115 -21.16 7.44 17.69
N THR A 116 -19.99 6.85 17.60
CA THR A 116 -18.86 7.19 18.50
C THR A 116 -18.35 8.61 18.29
N LEU A 117 -18.29 9.06 17.03
CA LEU A 117 -17.80 10.40 16.68
C LEU A 117 -18.88 11.48 16.70
N HIS A 118 -20.12 11.12 17.00
CA HIS A 118 -21.27 12.02 16.99
C HIS A 118 -21.44 12.78 15.66
N ILE A 119 -21.27 12.07 14.57
CA ILE A 119 -21.46 12.60 13.20
C ILE A 119 -22.60 11.90 12.48
N VAL A 120 -23.21 12.60 11.53
CA VAL A 120 -24.26 12.01 10.67
C VAL A 120 -23.62 11.23 9.54
N GLN A 121 -24.38 10.27 8.99
CA GLN A 121 -23.92 9.43 7.88
C GLN A 121 -23.44 10.24 6.67
N GLN A 122 -24.09 11.35 6.37
CA GLN A 122 -23.70 12.21 5.25
C GLN A 122 -22.30 12.79 5.45
N THR A 123 -21.98 13.25 6.66
CA THR A 123 -20.64 13.74 7.00
C THR A 123 -19.60 12.65 6.84
N TYR A 124 -19.88 11.46 7.34
CA TYR A 124 -19.01 10.29 7.17
C TYR A 124 -18.75 9.99 5.69
N SER A 125 -19.80 9.95 4.88
CA SER A 125 -19.71 9.65 3.45
C SER A 125 -18.88 10.69 2.68
N VAL A 126 -19.05 11.97 3.00
CA VAL A 126 -18.28 13.06 2.38
C VAL A 126 -16.80 12.96 2.75
N LEU A 127 -16.49 12.77 4.02
CA LEU A 127 -15.09 12.66 4.48
C LEU A 127 -14.42 11.38 3.93
N LEU A 128 -15.13 10.28 3.86
CA LEU A 128 -14.61 9.05 3.25
C LEU A 128 -14.33 9.20 1.76
N ARG A 129 -15.21 9.89 1.04
CA ARG A 129 -14.97 10.22 -0.37
C ARG A 129 -13.72 11.08 -0.54
N ASP A 130 -13.54 12.08 0.32
CA ASP A 130 -12.36 12.94 0.28
C ASP A 130 -11.07 12.16 0.55
N ILE A 131 -11.08 11.22 1.49
CA ILE A 131 -9.96 10.31 1.75
C ILE A 131 -9.62 9.49 0.51
N ARG A 132 -10.62 8.91 -0.13
CA ARG A 132 -10.44 8.11 -1.36
C ARG A 132 -9.92 8.94 -2.53
N ASP A 133 -10.46 10.13 -2.70
CA ASP A 133 -10.02 11.05 -3.77
C ASP A 133 -8.56 11.48 -3.56
N TYR A 134 -8.16 11.77 -2.34
CA TYR A 134 -6.77 12.08 -2.00
C TYR A 134 -5.85 10.89 -2.26
N ALA A 135 -6.26 9.69 -1.89
CA ALA A 135 -5.48 8.48 -2.13
C ALA A 135 -5.31 8.18 -3.64
N ILE A 136 -6.37 8.38 -4.43
CA ILE A 136 -6.29 8.26 -5.89
C ILE A 136 -5.29 9.28 -6.46
N LYS A 137 -5.35 10.52 -5.99
CA LYS A 137 -4.43 11.57 -6.41
C LYS A 137 -2.97 11.21 -6.11
N CYS A 138 -2.69 10.74 -4.90
CA CYS A 138 -1.35 10.28 -4.52
C CYS A 138 -0.88 9.10 -5.39
N ALA A 139 -1.74 8.12 -5.63
CA ALA A 139 -1.43 6.97 -6.46
C ALA A 139 -1.18 7.35 -7.93
N CYS A 140 -1.88 8.35 -8.46
CA CYS A 140 -1.64 8.90 -9.80
C CYS A 140 -0.27 9.58 -9.88
N GLN A 141 0.12 10.32 -8.85
CA GLN A 141 1.42 11.03 -8.83
C GLN A 141 2.62 10.09 -8.91
N VAL A 142 2.48 8.89 -8.38
CA VAL A 142 3.53 7.86 -8.44
C VAL A 142 3.27 6.79 -9.51
N GLN A 143 2.38 7.07 -10.45
CA GLN A 143 2.08 6.23 -11.62
C GLN A 143 1.52 4.83 -11.30
N LEU A 144 0.89 4.65 -10.15
CA LEU A 144 0.24 3.40 -9.77
C LEU A 144 -1.17 3.26 -10.36
N ILE A 145 -1.82 4.37 -10.59
CA ILE A 145 -3.16 4.46 -11.17
C ILE A 145 -3.12 5.45 -12.32
N LYS A 146 -3.80 5.13 -13.40
CA LYS A 146 -4.04 6.05 -14.52
C LYS A 146 -5.46 6.58 -14.42
N VAL A 147 -5.61 7.89 -14.41
CA VAL A 147 -6.90 8.56 -14.58
C VAL A 147 -6.98 9.02 -16.02
N PHE A 148 -8.01 8.58 -16.66
CA PHE A 148 -8.33 9.02 -18.01
C PHE A 148 -9.48 10.01 -17.97
#